data_61c454b69f2f2d8f3cc39989bd45ad52
#
_entry.id   61c454b69f2f2d8f3cc39989bd45ad52
#
_cell.length_a   1.000
_cell.length_b   1.000
_cell.length_c   1.000
_cell.angle_alpha   90.00
_cell.angle_beta   90.00
_cell.angle_gamma   90.00
#
_symmetry.space_group_name_H-M   'P 1'
#
loop_
_entity.id
_entity.type
_entity.pdbx_description
1 polymer ?
#
loop_
_entity_poly.entity_id
_entity_poly.type
_entity_poly.pdbx_seq_one_letter_code
_entity_poly.pdbx_strand_id
1 'polypeptide(L)'
;MMQHLEKTENTVCQWLRGIDTALLRAVAAAAAVCMLLAHGFAFTNLFPNHDSTVLVYDAQWTMYVLGRWAQNFYFPLVRGKIAAPWLIGAFSTVYLALTGYIIARLLHLRRWSAVLLTGLLGTCASVTAQLATYTYETDAYMLAMLLACTAVWCTEKLPRVWGMICAAGCLCVSLALYQSYIQFAVGLYLLVLLQRALQDTAWRIWLQQGLRALAALALGAVIYVVSLKISLALTGYQLADTGNGLAQMLRLGPAAVLTAIPAAYADFLKTLLGYSGWNDRGMRMATALLLAMTAAGLLVKLRGCNKRTIVQAVAVVLLLPIGLNVSYLLASGNVYILMQHALFLVYLLPMIFFGGSELFPMSRRAGSAVVGLLCAFLILRNCICANGAYVYTKLVYDNTARQMTQIMAEVGKLDGYEPGVTPVAFVGSFTDSELAYHDPAFSRYEEGDLHQVNSAVTYDGTIKWWFQHVMGSSAAVIADQSALNAVQEIPAVQSMPSYPSQGYCAIVNGMAVIKMSE
;
A
#
# COMPACT_ATOMS: atom_id res chain seq x y z
N MET A 1 15.23 -2.05 -43.46
CA MET A 1 15.32 -2.80 -42.19
C MET A 1 16.58 -2.46 -41.42
N MET A 2 17.81 -2.61 -42.01
CA MET A 2 19.09 -2.27 -41.33
C MET A 2 19.17 -0.82 -40.83
N GLN A 3 18.80 0.18 -41.64
CA GLN A 3 18.80 1.62 -41.22
C GLN A 3 17.83 1.92 -40.08
N HIS A 4 16.72 1.19 -39.99
CA HIS A 4 15.79 1.29 -38.86
C HIS A 4 16.37 0.67 -37.58
N LEU A 5 17.08 -0.44 -37.67
CA LEU A 5 17.74 -1.08 -36.54
C LEU A 5 18.90 -0.21 -36.00
N GLU A 6 19.76 0.33 -36.88
CA GLU A 6 20.82 1.27 -36.47
C GLU A 6 20.28 2.55 -35.82
N LYS A 7 19.18 3.10 -36.34
CA LYS A 7 18.54 4.28 -35.74
C LYS A 7 17.94 3.98 -34.35
N THR A 8 17.37 2.78 -34.18
CA THR A 8 16.82 2.31 -32.90
C THR A 8 17.96 2.04 -31.90
N GLU A 9 19.03 1.39 -32.32
CA GLU A 9 20.23 1.14 -31.52
C GLU A 9 20.89 2.43 -31.04
N ASN A 10 21.06 3.42 -31.94
CA ASN A 10 21.57 4.74 -31.59
C ASN A 10 20.66 5.48 -30.60
N THR A 11 19.33 5.34 -30.72
CA THR A 11 18.38 5.96 -29.79
C THR A 11 18.45 5.31 -28.41
N VAL A 12 18.55 3.97 -28.34
CA VAL A 12 18.69 3.23 -27.08
C VAL A 12 20.04 3.56 -26.41
N CYS A 13 21.13 3.60 -27.18
CA CYS A 13 22.45 3.98 -26.67
C CYS A 13 22.48 5.43 -26.15
N GLN A 14 21.82 6.38 -26.84
CA GLN A 14 21.69 7.76 -26.36
C GLN A 14 20.85 7.85 -25.07
N TRP A 15 19.77 7.07 -24.97
CA TRP A 15 18.95 7.00 -23.77
C TRP A 15 19.74 6.42 -22.58
N LEU A 16 20.47 5.31 -22.79
CA LEU A 16 21.34 4.72 -21.77
C LEU A 16 22.44 5.67 -21.30
N ARG A 17 23.04 6.46 -22.23
CA ARG A 17 24.02 7.49 -21.88
C ARG A 17 23.42 8.65 -21.07
N GLY A 18 22.10 8.88 -21.17
CA GLY A 18 21.37 9.87 -20.39
C GLY A 18 21.06 9.46 -18.95
N ILE A 19 21.35 8.21 -18.55
CA ILE A 19 21.12 7.73 -17.18
C ILE A 19 22.20 8.32 -16.25
N ASP A 20 21.79 9.03 -15.21
CA ASP A 20 22.67 9.42 -14.11
C ASP A 20 22.95 8.19 -13.24
N THR A 21 24.02 7.47 -13.57
CA THR A 21 24.41 6.23 -12.88
C THR A 21 24.80 6.49 -11.42
N ALA A 22 25.30 7.66 -11.08
CA ALA A 22 25.69 8.01 -9.72
C ALA A 22 24.45 8.26 -8.84
N LEU A 23 23.42 8.92 -9.38
CA LEU A 23 22.13 9.07 -8.72
C LEU A 23 21.42 7.72 -8.58
N LEU A 24 21.38 6.90 -9.67
CA LEU A 24 20.76 5.59 -9.64
C LEU A 24 21.39 4.68 -8.57
N ARG A 25 22.73 4.62 -8.50
CA ARG A 25 23.44 3.87 -7.45
C ARG A 25 23.10 4.37 -6.05
N ALA A 26 23.02 5.68 -5.85
CA ALA A 26 22.70 6.27 -4.55
C ALA A 26 21.28 5.90 -4.09
N VAL A 27 20.26 6.02 -4.95
CA VAL A 27 18.88 5.65 -4.58
C VAL A 27 18.70 4.14 -4.47
N ALA A 28 19.41 3.34 -5.27
CA ALA A 28 19.39 1.88 -5.16
C ALA A 28 20.01 1.41 -3.83
N ALA A 29 21.14 2.00 -3.43
CA ALA A 29 21.73 1.73 -2.12
C ALA A 29 20.80 2.17 -0.97
N ALA A 30 20.17 3.34 -1.08
CA ALA A 30 19.19 3.81 -0.09
C ALA A 30 17.99 2.86 0.02
N ALA A 31 17.42 2.44 -1.12
CA ALA A 31 16.33 1.47 -1.14
C ALA A 31 16.76 0.14 -0.49
N ALA A 32 17.91 -0.42 -0.89
CA ALA A 32 18.40 -1.67 -0.33
C ALA A 32 18.60 -1.59 1.20
N VAL A 33 19.31 -0.57 1.67
CA VAL A 33 19.61 -0.41 3.11
C VAL A 33 18.32 -0.16 3.90
N CYS A 34 17.47 0.75 3.47
CA CYS A 34 16.26 1.11 4.21
C CYS A 34 15.24 -0.04 4.21
N MET A 35 15.04 -0.72 3.07
CA MET A 35 14.15 -1.87 2.97
C MET A 35 14.65 -3.04 3.83
N LEU A 36 15.95 -3.33 3.85
CA LEU A 36 16.52 -4.37 4.72
C LEU A 36 16.41 -4.01 6.20
N LEU A 37 16.68 -2.77 6.59
CA LEU A 37 16.59 -2.34 8.00
C LEU A 37 15.14 -2.34 8.50
N ALA A 38 14.18 -1.91 7.68
CA ALA A 38 12.78 -1.86 8.07
C ALA A 38 12.07 -3.22 7.93
N HIS A 39 12.36 -3.96 6.85
CA HIS A 39 11.53 -5.09 6.43
C HIS A 39 12.31 -6.40 6.29
N GLY A 40 13.60 -6.44 6.60
CA GLY A 40 14.43 -7.65 6.48
C GLY A 40 13.86 -8.83 7.26
N PHE A 41 13.25 -8.58 8.44
CA PHE A 41 12.56 -9.61 9.21
C PHE A 41 11.37 -10.19 8.40
N ALA A 42 10.54 -9.35 7.81
CA ALA A 42 9.41 -9.79 7.00
C ALA A 42 9.85 -10.50 5.71
N PHE A 43 11.00 -10.15 5.15
CA PHE A 43 11.54 -10.79 3.94
C PHE A 43 12.10 -12.20 4.20
N THR A 44 12.50 -12.48 5.43
CA THR A 44 13.15 -13.75 5.81
C THR A 44 12.27 -14.68 6.63
N ASN A 45 11.08 -14.22 7.04
CA ASN A 45 10.14 -14.99 7.83
C ASN A 45 8.78 -15.09 7.16
N LEU A 46 8.14 -16.24 7.31
CA LEU A 46 6.76 -16.47 6.87
C LEU A 46 5.85 -16.43 8.10
N PHE A 47 4.97 -15.43 8.15
CA PHE A 47 3.98 -15.24 9.21
C PHE A 47 2.70 -14.61 8.64
N PRO A 48 1.97 -15.35 7.77
CA PRO A 48 0.74 -14.82 7.21
C PRO A 48 -0.25 -14.47 8.31
N ASN A 49 -0.93 -13.34 8.14
CA ASN A 49 -2.09 -12.98 8.93
C ASN A 49 -3.38 -13.46 8.25
N HIS A 50 -4.53 -13.09 8.80
CA HIS A 50 -5.85 -13.48 8.28
C HIS A 50 -6.07 -13.16 6.79
N ASP A 51 -5.49 -12.08 6.25
CA ASP A 51 -5.64 -11.68 4.85
C ASP A 51 -4.55 -12.24 3.92
N SER A 52 -3.48 -12.81 4.47
CA SER A 52 -2.35 -13.35 3.71
C SER A 52 -2.11 -14.85 3.88
N THR A 53 -3.09 -15.59 4.41
CA THR A 53 -3.04 -17.06 4.52
C THR A 53 -3.02 -17.77 3.17
N VAL A 54 -3.35 -17.09 2.08
CA VAL A 54 -3.23 -17.59 0.71
C VAL A 54 -1.76 -17.55 0.29
N LEU A 55 -1.00 -18.56 0.68
CA LEU A 55 0.43 -18.68 0.34
C LEU A 55 0.68 -19.12 -1.10
N VAL A 56 -0.30 -19.76 -1.73
CA VAL A 56 -0.28 -20.14 -3.15
C VAL A 56 -1.41 -19.40 -3.85
N TYR A 57 -1.04 -18.58 -4.82
CA TYR A 57 -2.00 -17.75 -5.53
C TYR A 57 -2.81 -18.57 -6.57
N ASP A 58 -3.83 -19.27 -6.11
CA ASP A 58 -4.78 -19.99 -6.97
C ASP A 58 -6.12 -19.26 -7.13
N ALA A 59 -6.43 -18.34 -6.21
CA ALA A 59 -7.68 -17.60 -6.19
C ALA A 59 -7.68 -16.41 -7.17
N GLN A 60 -7.45 -16.68 -8.47
CA GLN A 60 -7.43 -15.64 -9.52
C GLN A 60 -8.73 -14.82 -9.58
N TRP A 61 -9.87 -15.42 -9.22
CA TRP A 61 -11.16 -14.74 -9.17
C TRP A 61 -11.14 -13.52 -8.25
N THR A 62 -10.46 -13.59 -7.09
CA THR A 62 -10.37 -12.49 -6.11
C THR A 62 -9.82 -11.21 -6.76
N MET A 63 -8.82 -11.33 -7.62
CA MET A 63 -8.23 -10.16 -8.27
C MET A 63 -9.15 -9.54 -9.33
N TYR A 64 -9.97 -10.34 -10.01
CA TYR A 64 -10.99 -9.81 -10.93
C TYR A 64 -12.09 -9.07 -10.16
N VAL A 65 -12.63 -9.66 -9.09
CA VAL A 65 -13.73 -9.04 -8.32
C VAL A 65 -13.28 -7.78 -7.55
N LEU A 66 -11.96 -7.65 -7.24
CA LEU A 66 -11.37 -6.44 -6.67
C LEU A 66 -10.93 -5.41 -7.73
N GLY A 67 -11.06 -5.72 -9.02
CA GLY A 67 -10.63 -4.85 -10.11
C GLY A 67 -9.10 -4.82 -10.33
N ARG A 68 -8.37 -5.77 -9.77
CA ARG A 68 -6.89 -5.88 -9.85
C ARG A 68 -6.46 -6.88 -10.93
N TRP A 69 -7.11 -6.88 -12.08
CA TRP A 69 -6.96 -7.89 -13.13
C TRP A 69 -5.50 -8.07 -13.61
N ALA A 70 -4.67 -7.03 -13.58
CA ALA A 70 -3.27 -7.12 -14.01
C ALA A 70 -2.41 -8.00 -13.09
N GLN A 71 -2.78 -8.20 -11.83
CA GLN A 71 -2.06 -9.10 -10.92
C GLN A 71 -2.13 -10.55 -11.38
N ASN A 72 -3.22 -10.97 -12.03
CA ASN A 72 -3.37 -12.32 -12.58
C ASN A 72 -2.35 -12.64 -13.69
N PHE A 73 -1.81 -11.61 -14.34
CA PHE A 73 -0.72 -11.76 -15.31
C PHE A 73 0.65 -11.53 -14.65
N TYR A 74 0.74 -10.56 -13.75
CA TYR A 74 2.00 -10.20 -13.10
C TYR A 74 2.60 -11.37 -12.30
N PHE A 75 1.82 -12.00 -11.43
CA PHE A 75 2.34 -13.06 -10.57
C PHE A 75 2.91 -14.24 -11.37
N PRO A 76 2.16 -14.91 -12.26
CA PRO A 76 2.70 -16.05 -13.00
C PRO A 76 3.89 -15.72 -13.90
N LEU A 77 3.92 -14.50 -14.46
CA LEU A 77 4.96 -14.10 -15.42
C LEU A 77 6.25 -13.62 -14.75
N VAL A 78 6.16 -12.99 -13.58
CA VAL A 78 7.31 -12.29 -12.97
C VAL A 78 7.93 -13.08 -11.82
N ARG A 79 7.12 -13.60 -10.88
CA ARG A 79 7.63 -14.24 -9.67
C ARG A 79 7.04 -15.60 -9.30
N GLY A 80 6.13 -16.10 -10.10
CA GLY A 80 5.39 -17.32 -9.83
C GLY A 80 4.25 -17.10 -8.84
N LYS A 81 3.51 -18.18 -8.55
CA LYS A 81 2.28 -18.16 -7.75
C LYS A 81 2.53 -18.27 -6.24
N ILE A 82 3.73 -18.60 -5.81
CA ILE A 82 4.06 -18.78 -4.39
C ILE A 82 4.39 -17.43 -3.77
N ALA A 83 3.84 -17.16 -2.59
CA ALA A 83 4.18 -15.99 -1.79
C ALA A 83 5.54 -16.18 -1.11
N ALA A 84 6.64 -15.99 -1.85
CA ALA A 84 8.01 -16.06 -1.36
C ALA A 84 8.45 -14.68 -0.82
N PRO A 85 8.48 -14.43 0.51
CA PRO A 85 8.64 -13.08 1.05
C PRO A 85 9.95 -12.41 0.62
N TRP A 86 11.07 -13.14 0.58
CA TRP A 86 12.35 -12.58 0.16
C TRP A 86 12.38 -12.14 -1.30
N LEU A 87 11.71 -12.87 -2.21
CA LEU A 87 11.62 -12.52 -3.63
C LEU A 87 10.71 -11.30 -3.83
N ILE A 88 9.58 -11.27 -3.12
CA ILE A 88 8.65 -10.12 -3.07
C ILE A 88 9.41 -8.88 -2.57
N GLY A 89 10.20 -9.02 -1.49
CA GLY A 89 11.03 -7.95 -0.95
C GLY A 89 12.09 -7.46 -1.95
N ALA A 90 12.73 -8.36 -2.69
CA ALA A 90 13.71 -8.00 -3.71
C ALA A 90 13.09 -7.18 -4.84
N PHE A 91 11.96 -7.62 -5.42
CA PHE A 91 11.25 -6.86 -6.46
C PHE A 91 10.74 -5.52 -5.92
N SER A 92 10.15 -5.51 -4.72
CA SER A 92 9.70 -4.28 -4.07
C SER A 92 10.83 -3.25 -3.93
N THR A 93 12.02 -3.71 -3.55
CA THR A 93 13.22 -2.86 -3.41
C THR A 93 13.68 -2.30 -4.75
N VAL A 94 13.67 -3.11 -5.82
CA VAL A 94 14.02 -2.65 -7.18
C VAL A 94 13.02 -1.61 -7.67
N TYR A 95 11.71 -1.86 -7.52
CA TYR A 95 10.68 -0.91 -7.95
C TYR A 95 10.73 0.40 -7.17
N LEU A 96 11.00 0.35 -5.86
CA LEU A 96 11.22 1.54 -5.03
C LEU A 96 12.44 2.35 -5.51
N ALA A 97 13.57 1.69 -5.79
CA ALA A 97 14.77 2.35 -6.30
C ALA A 97 14.52 3.08 -7.61
N LEU A 98 13.84 2.42 -8.56
CA LEU A 98 13.46 3.02 -9.84
C LEU A 98 12.48 4.19 -9.64
N THR A 99 11.52 4.05 -8.73
CA THR A 99 10.60 5.14 -8.37
C THR A 99 11.35 6.34 -7.81
N GLY A 100 12.24 6.14 -6.84
CA GLY A 100 13.08 7.20 -6.28
C GLY A 100 13.93 7.90 -7.33
N TYR A 101 14.51 7.14 -8.27
CA TYR A 101 15.25 7.70 -9.40
C TYR A 101 14.37 8.57 -10.31
N ILE A 102 13.19 8.07 -10.71
CA ILE A 102 12.25 8.82 -11.57
C ILE A 102 11.80 10.12 -10.90
N ILE A 103 11.40 10.07 -9.62
CA ILE A 103 10.99 11.27 -8.88
C ILE A 103 12.15 12.26 -8.79
N ALA A 104 13.37 11.80 -8.48
CA ALA A 104 14.53 12.65 -8.36
C ALA A 104 14.86 13.35 -9.69
N ARG A 105 14.80 12.64 -10.82
CA ARG A 105 15.03 13.21 -12.15
C ARG A 105 13.90 14.14 -12.59
N LEU A 106 12.67 13.85 -12.20
CA LEU A 106 11.50 14.65 -12.54
C LEU A 106 11.52 16.01 -11.84
N LEU A 107 11.85 16.01 -10.55
CA LEU A 107 11.86 17.19 -9.69
C LEU A 107 13.26 17.81 -9.52
N HIS A 108 14.26 17.37 -10.29
CA HIS A 108 15.64 17.84 -10.24
C HIS A 108 16.22 17.84 -8.82
N LEU A 109 16.01 16.73 -8.09
CA LEU A 109 16.50 16.60 -6.72
C LEU A 109 18.01 16.36 -6.68
N ARG A 110 18.66 16.95 -5.67
CA ARG A 110 20.03 16.59 -5.31
C ARG A 110 20.08 15.18 -4.71
N ARG A 111 21.23 14.53 -4.82
CA ARG A 111 21.40 13.12 -4.38
C ARG A 111 20.94 12.88 -2.94
N TRP A 112 21.31 13.75 -1.99
CA TRP A 112 20.92 13.59 -0.61
C TRP A 112 19.39 13.59 -0.40
N SER A 113 18.66 14.46 -1.12
CA SER A 113 17.19 14.49 -1.07
C SER A 113 16.57 13.25 -1.70
N ALA A 114 17.14 12.78 -2.81
CA ALA A 114 16.68 11.55 -3.46
C ALA A 114 16.87 10.33 -2.56
N VAL A 115 18.01 10.23 -1.88
CA VAL A 115 18.32 9.17 -0.89
C VAL A 115 17.33 9.19 0.27
N LEU A 116 17.12 10.36 0.89
CA LEU A 116 16.19 10.49 2.02
C LEU A 116 14.73 10.24 1.62
N LEU A 117 14.31 10.74 0.45
CA LEU A 117 12.98 10.46 -0.07
C LEU A 117 12.77 8.96 -0.27
N THR A 118 13.72 8.28 -0.93
CA THR A 118 13.65 6.84 -1.18
C THR A 118 13.56 6.07 0.14
N GLY A 119 14.36 6.47 1.14
CA GLY A 119 14.29 5.90 2.49
C GLY A 119 12.93 6.11 3.16
N LEU A 120 12.39 7.34 3.12
CA LEU A 120 11.07 7.66 3.70
C LEU A 120 9.94 6.87 3.02
N LEU A 121 9.93 6.81 1.69
CA LEU A 121 8.93 6.04 0.95
C LEU A 121 9.05 4.53 1.21
N GLY A 122 10.27 4.01 1.35
CA GLY A 122 10.48 2.60 1.61
C GLY A 122 10.16 2.16 3.04
N THR A 123 10.30 3.04 4.04
CA THR A 123 10.15 2.68 5.45
C THR A 123 8.83 3.13 6.07
N CYS A 124 7.99 3.87 5.34
CA CYS A 124 6.76 4.46 5.89
C CYS A 124 5.73 3.40 6.33
N ALA A 125 4.79 3.85 7.14
CA ALA A 125 3.72 3.02 7.69
C ALA A 125 2.95 2.23 6.63
N SER A 126 2.71 2.83 5.45
CA SER A 126 1.98 2.18 4.36
C SER A 126 2.68 0.91 3.86
N VAL A 127 4.01 0.94 3.70
CA VAL A 127 4.78 -0.24 3.26
C VAL A 127 4.78 -1.33 4.33
N THR A 128 4.90 -0.93 5.61
CA THR A 128 4.83 -1.87 6.72
C THR A 128 3.46 -2.54 6.79
N ALA A 129 2.37 -1.77 6.67
CA ALA A 129 1.02 -2.31 6.64
C ALA A 129 0.78 -3.25 5.45
N GLN A 130 1.32 -2.92 4.27
CA GLN A 130 1.25 -3.80 3.09
C GLN A 130 1.97 -5.14 3.32
N LEU A 131 3.18 -5.10 3.87
CA LEU A 131 3.94 -6.33 4.16
C LEU A 131 3.37 -7.12 5.34
N ALA A 132 2.81 -6.46 6.33
CA ALA A 132 2.18 -7.14 7.46
C ALA A 132 0.85 -7.80 7.10
N THR A 133 0.08 -7.22 6.14
CA THR A 133 -1.28 -7.65 5.81
C THR A 133 -1.36 -8.40 4.48
N TYR A 134 -0.75 -7.83 3.42
CA TYR A 134 -0.84 -8.34 2.03
C TYR A 134 0.55 -8.64 1.46
N THR A 135 1.35 -9.42 2.18
CA THR A 135 2.73 -9.76 1.76
C THR A 135 2.78 -10.20 0.30
N TYR A 136 1.87 -11.08 -0.12
CA TYR A 136 1.84 -11.65 -1.48
C TYR A 136 1.52 -10.65 -2.60
N GLU A 137 1.00 -9.44 -2.28
CA GLU A 137 0.70 -8.39 -3.27
C GLU A 137 1.69 -7.22 -3.25
N THR A 138 2.59 -7.14 -2.27
CA THR A 138 3.38 -5.91 -2.01
C THR A 138 4.27 -5.52 -3.18
N ASP A 139 4.88 -6.47 -3.88
CA ASP A 139 5.69 -6.18 -5.07
C ASP A 139 4.85 -5.64 -6.24
N ALA A 140 3.62 -6.14 -6.43
CA ALA A 140 2.68 -5.59 -7.40
C ALA A 140 2.26 -4.15 -7.04
N TYR A 141 2.10 -3.85 -5.75
CA TYR A 141 1.83 -2.50 -5.27
C TYR A 141 2.99 -1.54 -5.54
N MET A 142 4.23 -1.97 -5.29
CA MET A 142 5.41 -1.18 -5.62
C MET A 142 5.59 -0.96 -7.13
N LEU A 143 5.23 -1.96 -7.96
CA LEU A 143 5.17 -1.79 -9.41
C LEU A 143 4.09 -0.78 -9.82
N ALA A 144 2.91 -0.80 -9.18
CA ALA A 144 1.86 0.18 -9.43
C ALA A 144 2.35 1.62 -9.14
N MET A 145 3.09 1.81 -8.04
CA MET A 145 3.75 3.09 -7.71
C MET A 145 4.74 3.52 -8.80
N LEU A 146 5.61 2.61 -9.21
CA LEU A 146 6.59 2.87 -10.28
C LEU A 146 5.90 3.29 -11.57
N LEU A 147 4.84 2.59 -11.98
CA LEU A 147 4.08 2.90 -13.19
C LEU A 147 3.36 4.25 -13.09
N ALA A 148 2.77 4.58 -11.94
CA ALA A 148 2.17 5.88 -11.70
C ALA A 148 3.21 7.03 -11.86
N CYS A 149 4.42 6.86 -11.31
CA CYS A 149 5.51 7.82 -11.47
C CYS A 149 6.02 7.88 -12.92
N THR A 150 6.12 6.71 -13.58
CA THR A 150 6.52 6.63 -14.99
C THR A 150 5.52 7.34 -15.91
N ALA A 151 4.23 7.28 -15.60
CA ALA A 151 3.21 8.02 -16.36
C ALA A 151 3.46 9.53 -16.34
N VAL A 152 3.79 10.10 -15.18
CA VAL A 152 4.16 11.52 -15.06
C VAL A 152 5.43 11.81 -15.84
N TRP A 153 6.43 10.94 -15.75
CA TRP A 153 7.66 11.06 -16.55
C TRP A 153 7.35 11.07 -18.05
N CYS A 154 6.49 10.19 -18.54
CA CYS A 154 6.14 10.11 -19.96
C CYS A 154 5.47 11.39 -20.45
N THR A 155 4.52 11.97 -19.69
CA THR A 155 3.88 13.24 -20.06
C THR A 155 4.85 14.41 -20.08
N GLU A 156 5.87 14.41 -19.22
CA GLU A 156 6.81 15.52 -19.07
C GLU A 156 8.00 15.44 -20.03
N LYS A 157 8.43 14.24 -20.40
CA LYS A 157 9.71 14.04 -21.14
C LYS A 157 9.54 13.52 -22.56
N LEU A 158 8.42 12.88 -22.91
CA LEU A 158 8.19 12.34 -24.24
C LEU A 158 7.41 13.33 -25.14
N PRO A 159 7.50 13.19 -26.49
CA PRO A 159 6.68 13.95 -27.42
C PRO A 159 5.19 13.83 -27.09
N ARG A 160 4.43 14.90 -27.34
CA ARG A 160 3.06 15.07 -26.83
C ARG A 160 2.15 13.85 -27.02
N VAL A 161 2.13 13.25 -28.20
CA VAL A 161 1.26 12.11 -28.51
C VAL A 161 1.75 10.84 -27.81
N TRP A 162 3.02 10.49 -28.00
CA TRP A 162 3.62 9.31 -27.36
C TRP A 162 3.62 9.41 -25.83
N GLY A 163 3.91 10.61 -25.31
CA GLY A 163 3.85 10.87 -23.87
C GLY A 163 2.46 10.61 -23.30
N MET A 164 1.39 10.97 -24.02
CA MET A 164 0.02 10.74 -23.61
C MET A 164 -0.35 9.24 -23.68
N ILE A 165 0.00 8.55 -24.77
CA ILE A 165 -0.28 7.12 -24.94
C ILE A 165 0.44 6.30 -23.88
N CYS A 166 1.75 6.53 -23.68
CA CYS A 166 2.53 5.81 -22.68
C CYS A 166 2.03 6.09 -21.27
N ALA A 167 1.71 7.35 -20.95
CA ALA A 167 1.17 7.71 -19.63
C ALA A 167 -0.16 7.03 -19.34
N ALA A 168 -1.09 7.04 -20.30
CA ALA A 168 -2.38 6.39 -20.15
C ALA A 168 -2.25 4.87 -19.99
N GLY A 169 -1.33 4.23 -20.73
CA GLY A 169 -1.02 2.81 -20.57
C GLY A 169 -0.44 2.49 -19.19
N CYS A 170 0.55 3.27 -18.73
CA CYS A 170 1.13 3.11 -17.40
C CYS A 170 0.08 3.31 -16.28
N LEU A 171 -0.79 4.31 -16.40
CA LEU A 171 -1.86 4.57 -15.43
C LEU A 171 -2.91 3.45 -15.43
N CYS A 172 -3.28 2.94 -16.59
CA CYS A 172 -4.20 1.81 -16.71
C CYS A 172 -3.66 0.58 -15.95
N VAL A 173 -2.40 0.19 -16.21
CA VAL A 173 -1.78 -0.96 -15.55
C VAL A 173 -1.56 -0.70 -14.06
N SER A 174 -1.15 0.51 -13.66
CA SER A 174 -1.04 0.91 -12.26
C SER A 174 -2.36 0.72 -11.51
N LEU A 175 -3.49 1.21 -12.06
CA LEU A 175 -4.83 1.03 -11.50
C LEU A 175 -5.24 -0.45 -11.47
N ALA A 176 -4.88 -1.22 -12.49
CA ALA A 176 -5.20 -2.64 -12.59
C ALA A 176 -4.32 -3.53 -11.68
N LEU A 177 -3.21 -3.01 -11.16
CA LEU A 177 -2.43 -3.64 -10.09
C LEU A 177 -2.95 -3.23 -8.71
N TYR A 178 -3.11 -1.92 -8.47
CA TYR A 178 -3.68 -1.40 -7.23
C TYR A 178 -4.16 0.05 -7.38
N GLN A 179 -5.46 0.27 -7.25
CA GLN A 179 -6.12 1.54 -7.54
C GLN A 179 -5.59 2.73 -6.72
N SER A 180 -5.18 2.50 -5.47
CA SER A 180 -4.73 3.57 -4.57
C SER A 180 -3.48 4.30 -5.06
N TYR A 181 -2.69 3.71 -5.96
CA TYR A 181 -1.47 4.36 -6.45
C TYR A 181 -1.69 5.48 -7.48
N ILE A 182 -2.93 5.68 -7.97
CA ILE A 182 -3.26 6.85 -8.80
C ILE A 182 -2.90 8.18 -8.11
N GLN A 183 -2.99 8.24 -6.79
CA GLN A 183 -2.65 9.42 -6.00
C GLN A 183 -1.15 9.78 -6.05
N PHE A 184 -0.24 8.82 -6.33
CA PHE A 184 1.15 9.14 -6.64
C PHE A 184 1.28 9.96 -7.92
N ALA A 185 0.57 9.58 -8.98
CA ALA A 185 0.56 10.36 -10.21
C ALA A 185 -0.04 11.76 -9.99
N VAL A 186 -1.18 11.84 -9.28
CA VAL A 186 -1.83 13.13 -8.95
C VAL A 186 -0.88 14.01 -8.13
N GLY A 187 -0.31 13.47 -7.05
CA GLY A 187 0.63 14.20 -6.19
C GLY A 187 1.86 14.70 -6.95
N LEU A 188 2.47 13.86 -7.81
CA LEU A 188 3.62 14.26 -8.61
C LEU A 188 3.27 15.29 -9.67
N TYR A 189 2.12 15.20 -10.35
CA TYR A 189 1.67 16.26 -11.24
C TYR A 189 1.51 17.60 -10.52
N LEU A 190 0.93 17.60 -9.32
CA LEU A 190 0.82 18.81 -8.49
C LEU A 190 2.19 19.35 -8.08
N LEU A 191 3.14 18.50 -7.69
CA LEU A 191 4.50 18.91 -7.34
C LEU A 191 5.25 19.50 -8.55
N VAL A 192 5.09 18.94 -9.75
CA VAL A 192 5.64 19.49 -11.00
C VAL A 192 5.00 20.84 -11.30
N LEU A 193 3.68 20.98 -11.16
CA LEU A 193 2.98 22.25 -11.35
C LEU A 193 3.41 23.32 -10.33
N LEU A 194 3.65 22.93 -9.06
CA LEU A 194 4.21 23.82 -8.05
C LEU A 194 5.60 24.31 -8.43
N GLN A 195 6.47 23.38 -8.84
CA GLN A 195 7.82 23.71 -9.28
C GLN A 195 7.82 24.71 -10.45
N ARG A 196 6.96 24.51 -11.44
CA ARG A 196 6.80 25.41 -12.58
C ARG A 196 6.21 26.77 -12.22
N ALA A 197 5.24 26.79 -11.29
CA ALA A 197 4.72 28.05 -10.75
C ALA A 197 5.85 28.87 -10.12
N LEU A 198 6.69 28.25 -9.29
CA LEU A 198 7.82 28.90 -8.62
C LEU A 198 8.96 29.30 -9.57
N GLN A 199 8.96 28.83 -10.82
CA GLN A 199 9.83 29.26 -11.92
C GLN A 199 9.22 30.37 -12.77
N ASP A 200 8.15 31.00 -12.32
CA ASP A 200 7.44 32.08 -12.99
C ASP A 200 6.86 31.73 -14.38
N THR A 201 6.37 30.48 -14.51
CA THR A 201 5.78 30.01 -15.77
C THR A 201 4.52 30.81 -16.13
N ALA A 202 4.39 31.21 -17.40
CA ALA A 202 3.21 31.91 -17.90
C ALA A 202 1.92 31.11 -17.66
N TRP A 203 0.82 31.84 -17.31
CA TRP A 203 -0.47 31.23 -16.95
C TRP A 203 -0.98 30.25 -18.00
N ARG A 204 -0.90 30.62 -19.28
CA ARG A 204 -1.34 29.74 -20.38
C ARG A 204 -0.58 28.44 -20.44
N ILE A 205 0.73 28.48 -20.29
CA ILE A 205 1.59 27.27 -20.32
C ILE A 205 1.30 26.40 -19.10
N TRP A 206 1.20 27.00 -17.92
CA TRP A 206 0.92 26.32 -16.67
C TRP A 206 -0.45 25.59 -16.70
N LEU A 207 -1.52 26.27 -17.18
CA LEU A 207 -2.84 25.66 -17.38
C LEU A 207 -2.82 24.54 -18.40
N GLN A 208 -2.13 24.73 -19.54
CA GLN A 208 -2.01 23.68 -20.55
C GLN A 208 -1.35 22.41 -19.98
N GLN A 209 -0.39 22.54 -19.06
CA GLN A 209 0.24 21.41 -18.40
C GLN A 209 -0.69 20.75 -17.40
N GLY A 210 -1.43 21.51 -16.61
CA GLY A 210 -2.46 20.98 -15.73
C GLY A 210 -3.55 20.24 -16.49
N LEU A 211 -4.02 20.79 -17.61
CA LEU A 211 -5.00 20.13 -18.49
C LEU A 211 -4.43 18.85 -19.12
N ARG A 212 -3.15 18.87 -19.51
CA ARG A 212 -2.47 17.66 -20.04
C ARG A 212 -2.36 16.57 -18.99
N ALA A 213 -2.02 16.92 -17.75
CA ALA A 213 -1.99 15.99 -16.62
C ALA A 213 -3.38 15.38 -16.36
N LEU A 214 -4.42 16.25 -16.31
CA LEU A 214 -5.80 15.81 -16.12
C LEU A 214 -6.26 14.89 -17.26
N ALA A 215 -5.93 15.22 -18.52
CA ALA A 215 -6.26 14.39 -19.68
C ALA A 215 -5.56 13.02 -19.61
N ALA A 216 -4.30 12.95 -19.17
CA ALA A 216 -3.59 11.68 -18.99
C ALA A 216 -4.25 10.80 -17.90
N LEU A 217 -4.59 11.40 -16.75
CA LEU A 217 -5.29 10.73 -15.66
C LEU A 217 -6.66 10.20 -16.11
N ALA A 218 -7.44 11.05 -16.79
CA ALA A 218 -8.76 10.67 -17.29
C ALA A 218 -8.68 9.55 -18.36
N LEU A 219 -7.76 9.65 -19.32
CA LEU A 219 -7.57 8.64 -20.34
C LEU A 219 -7.12 7.29 -19.74
N GLY A 220 -6.17 7.31 -18.80
CA GLY A 220 -5.73 6.12 -18.08
C GLY A 220 -6.86 5.46 -17.31
N ALA A 221 -7.68 6.25 -16.61
CA ALA A 221 -8.84 5.75 -15.87
C ALA A 221 -9.91 5.17 -16.81
N VAL A 222 -10.19 5.81 -17.95
CA VAL A 222 -11.15 5.30 -18.95
C VAL A 222 -10.68 3.97 -19.52
N ILE A 223 -9.41 3.86 -19.93
CA ILE A 223 -8.83 2.60 -20.45
C ILE A 223 -8.90 1.51 -19.37
N TYR A 224 -8.60 1.84 -18.11
CA TYR A 224 -8.72 0.90 -16.99
C TYR A 224 -10.17 0.40 -16.81
N VAL A 225 -11.17 1.29 -16.79
CA VAL A 225 -12.58 0.90 -16.63
C VAL A 225 -13.06 0.04 -17.80
N VAL A 226 -12.66 0.38 -19.03
CA VAL A 226 -13.01 -0.41 -20.22
C VAL A 226 -12.36 -1.81 -20.15
N SER A 227 -11.05 -1.88 -19.85
CA SER A 227 -10.34 -3.17 -19.73
C SER A 227 -10.87 -4.03 -18.58
N LEU A 228 -11.27 -3.41 -17.47
CA LEU A 228 -11.92 -4.10 -16.37
C LEU A 228 -13.27 -4.69 -16.78
N LYS A 229 -14.13 -3.92 -17.44
CA LYS A 229 -15.43 -4.42 -17.94
C LYS A 229 -15.24 -5.59 -18.90
N ILE A 230 -14.26 -5.51 -19.79
CA ILE A 230 -13.90 -6.61 -20.70
C ILE A 230 -13.47 -7.84 -19.89
N SER A 231 -12.58 -7.67 -18.90
CA SER A 231 -12.10 -8.76 -18.06
C SER A 231 -13.23 -9.44 -17.29
N LEU A 232 -14.14 -8.67 -16.69
CA LEU A 232 -15.32 -9.20 -16.00
C LEU A 232 -16.27 -9.93 -16.94
N ALA A 233 -16.52 -9.38 -18.15
CA ALA A 233 -17.37 -10.03 -19.15
C ALA A 233 -16.78 -11.35 -19.66
N LEU A 234 -15.45 -11.43 -19.82
CA LEU A 234 -14.77 -12.65 -20.27
C LEU A 234 -14.72 -13.73 -19.19
N THR A 235 -14.68 -13.35 -17.93
CA THR A 235 -14.55 -14.28 -16.80
C THR A 235 -15.88 -14.63 -16.13
N GLY A 236 -16.94 -13.86 -16.39
CA GLY A 236 -18.26 -14.04 -15.76
C GLY A 236 -18.34 -13.54 -14.31
N TYR A 237 -17.26 -12.94 -13.77
CA TYR A 237 -17.25 -12.41 -12.42
C TYR A 237 -17.91 -11.04 -12.31
N GLN A 238 -18.36 -10.70 -11.10
CA GLN A 238 -18.87 -9.37 -10.74
C GLN A 238 -17.98 -8.70 -9.71
N LEU A 239 -17.98 -7.38 -9.67
CA LEU A 239 -17.24 -6.63 -8.65
C LEU A 239 -17.78 -6.92 -7.25
N ALA A 240 -16.87 -7.18 -6.32
CA ALA A 240 -17.23 -7.32 -4.92
C ALA A 240 -17.69 -5.98 -4.33
N ASP A 241 -18.73 -6.02 -3.51
CA ASP A 241 -19.21 -4.87 -2.73
C ASP A 241 -18.61 -4.93 -1.33
N THR A 242 -17.42 -4.35 -1.18
CA THR A 242 -16.63 -4.40 0.07
C THR A 242 -16.76 -3.11 0.90
N GLY A 243 -17.73 -2.24 0.59
CA GLY A 243 -17.94 -0.97 1.32
C GLY A 243 -16.90 0.12 1.05
N ASN A 244 -15.67 -0.22 0.72
CA ASN A 244 -14.59 0.70 0.29
C ASN A 244 -14.00 0.31 -1.07
N GLY A 245 -14.62 -0.68 -1.74
CA GLY A 245 -14.15 -1.23 -2.99
C GLY A 245 -14.51 -0.39 -4.21
N LEU A 246 -14.00 -0.86 -5.36
CA LEU A 246 -14.21 -0.20 -6.66
C LEU A 246 -15.70 -0.09 -7.04
N ALA A 247 -16.54 -1.06 -6.67
CA ALA A 247 -17.98 -1.00 -6.92
C ALA A 247 -18.62 0.24 -6.29
N GLN A 248 -18.27 0.58 -5.07
CA GLN A 248 -18.73 1.79 -4.40
C GLN A 248 -18.16 3.06 -5.06
N MET A 249 -16.84 3.07 -5.38
CA MET A 249 -16.21 4.21 -6.07
C MET A 249 -16.92 4.57 -7.37
N LEU A 250 -17.33 3.58 -8.15
CA LEU A 250 -18.04 3.80 -9.42
C LEU A 250 -19.49 4.30 -9.26
N ARG A 251 -20.06 4.19 -8.05
CA ARG A 251 -21.41 4.69 -7.72
C ARG A 251 -21.40 6.10 -7.14
N LEU A 252 -20.22 6.65 -6.78
CA LEU A 252 -20.09 7.97 -6.18
C LEU A 252 -20.51 9.08 -7.15
N GLY A 253 -21.44 9.91 -6.71
CA GLY A 253 -21.80 11.11 -7.44
C GLY A 253 -20.85 12.28 -7.13
N PRO A 254 -20.77 13.29 -8.03
CA PRO A 254 -19.91 14.47 -7.80
C PRO A 254 -20.18 15.21 -6.49
N ALA A 255 -21.45 15.29 -6.05
CA ALA A 255 -21.82 15.93 -4.81
C ALA A 255 -21.20 15.24 -3.59
N ALA A 256 -21.19 13.91 -3.55
CA ALA A 256 -20.58 13.15 -2.45
C ALA A 256 -19.07 13.40 -2.37
N VAL A 257 -18.39 13.48 -3.52
CA VAL A 257 -16.96 13.80 -3.58
C VAL A 257 -16.69 15.22 -3.05
N LEU A 258 -17.50 16.20 -3.44
CA LEU A 258 -17.32 17.59 -2.99
C LEU A 258 -17.57 17.76 -1.48
N THR A 259 -18.58 17.08 -0.94
CA THR A 259 -18.87 17.14 0.50
C THR A 259 -17.82 16.43 1.36
N ALA A 260 -17.07 15.48 0.79
CA ALA A 260 -15.99 14.77 1.49
C ALA A 260 -14.67 15.57 1.56
N ILE A 261 -14.52 16.69 0.82
CA ILE A 261 -13.27 17.47 0.78
C ILE A 261 -12.79 17.92 2.17
N PRO A 262 -13.63 18.54 3.05
CA PRO A 262 -13.16 18.95 4.38
C PRO A 262 -12.67 17.77 5.23
N ALA A 263 -13.34 16.62 5.12
CA ALA A 263 -12.95 15.41 5.83
C ALA A 263 -11.62 14.83 5.29
N ALA A 264 -11.36 14.91 3.97
CA ALA A 264 -10.09 14.50 3.38
C ALA A 264 -8.92 15.37 3.86
N TYR A 265 -9.12 16.67 4.08
CA TYR A 265 -8.12 17.53 4.72
C TYR A 265 -7.85 17.15 6.18
N ALA A 266 -8.92 16.87 6.93
CA ALA A 266 -8.81 16.46 8.33
C ALA A 266 -8.06 15.12 8.44
N ASP A 267 -8.36 14.16 7.56
CA ASP A 267 -7.69 12.87 7.50
C ASP A 267 -6.22 13.00 7.11
N PHE A 268 -5.89 13.84 6.12
CA PHE A 268 -4.50 14.15 5.77
C PHE A 268 -3.70 14.63 6.99
N LEU A 269 -4.25 15.59 7.74
CA LEU A 269 -3.58 16.09 8.95
C LEU A 269 -3.55 15.05 10.08
N LYS A 270 -4.63 14.28 10.26
CA LYS A 270 -4.71 13.21 11.25
C LYS A 270 -3.65 12.13 10.98
N THR A 271 -3.49 11.70 9.74
CA THR A 271 -2.50 10.67 9.37
C THR A 271 -1.07 11.15 9.62
N LEU A 272 -0.77 12.42 9.34
CA LEU A 272 0.59 12.96 9.51
C LEU A 272 0.90 13.40 10.94
N LEU A 273 -0.07 13.95 11.68
CA LEU A 273 0.12 14.60 12.97
C LEU A 273 -0.69 13.96 14.11
N GLY A 274 -1.63 13.08 13.81
CA GLY A 274 -2.42 12.37 14.82
C GLY A 274 -1.59 11.33 15.59
N TYR A 275 -2.02 11.03 16.81
CA TYR A 275 -1.47 9.90 17.56
C TYR A 275 -2.03 8.59 17.00
N SER A 276 -1.17 7.63 16.80
CA SER A 276 -1.52 6.26 16.45
C SER A 276 -0.42 5.32 16.96
N GLY A 277 -0.67 4.03 16.94
CA GLY A 277 0.36 3.03 17.26
C GLY A 277 1.64 3.18 16.43
N TRP A 278 1.50 3.69 15.22
CA TRP A 278 2.61 3.99 14.33
C TRP A 278 3.28 5.34 14.62
N ASN A 279 2.51 6.40 14.83
CA ASN A 279 2.97 7.79 14.83
C ASN A 279 3.15 8.33 16.25
N ASP A 280 4.28 8.05 16.87
CA ASP A 280 4.58 8.49 18.23
C ASP A 280 4.86 10.01 18.35
N ARG A 281 4.98 10.50 19.59
CA ARG A 281 5.20 11.92 19.87
C ARG A 281 6.42 12.49 19.14
N GLY A 282 7.52 11.74 19.06
CA GLY A 282 8.76 12.21 18.39
C GLY A 282 8.56 12.36 16.89
N MET A 283 7.91 11.39 16.25
CA MET A 283 7.59 11.41 14.81
C MET A 283 6.64 12.57 14.48
N ARG A 284 5.61 12.78 15.28
CA ARG A 284 4.68 13.90 15.16
C ARG A 284 5.36 15.26 15.24
N MET A 285 6.26 15.42 16.22
CA MET A 285 7.06 16.66 16.35
C MET A 285 7.97 16.89 15.15
N ALA A 286 8.67 15.84 14.68
CA ALA A 286 9.53 15.94 13.51
C ALA A 286 8.74 16.30 12.25
N THR A 287 7.57 15.68 12.03
CA THR A 287 6.66 15.98 10.92
C THR A 287 6.12 17.42 11.03
N ALA A 288 5.68 17.85 12.21
CA ALA A 288 5.21 19.23 12.42
C ALA A 288 6.30 20.26 12.11
N LEU A 289 7.55 20.01 12.52
CA LEU A 289 8.68 20.87 12.20
C LEU A 289 8.96 20.91 10.69
N LEU A 290 8.91 19.77 10.00
CA LEU A 290 9.09 19.71 8.54
C LEU A 290 7.97 20.47 7.81
N LEU A 291 6.71 20.37 8.26
CA LEU A 291 5.60 21.14 7.70
C LEU A 291 5.74 22.64 7.98
N ALA A 292 6.16 23.03 9.19
CA ALA A 292 6.45 24.43 9.52
C ALA A 292 7.60 24.98 8.67
N MET A 293 8.66 24.22 8.47
CA MET A 293 9.76 24.58 7.57
C MET A 293 9.26 24.72 6.12
N THR A 294 8.36 23.82 5.66
CA THR A 294 7.73 23.93 4.35
C THR A 294 7.00 25.26 4.20
N ALA A 295 6.15 25.62 5.16
CA ALA A 295 5.42 26.89 5.16
C ALA A 295 6.37 28.09 5.16
N ALA A 296 7.40 28.07 6.01
CA ALA A 296 8.41 29.13 6.06
C ALA A 296 9.19 29.24 4.74
N GLY A 297 9.63 28.13 4.16
CA GLY A 297 10.34 28.08 2.89
C GLY A 297 9.49 28.62 1.73
N LEU A 298 8.21 28.22 1.69
CA LEU A 298 7.25 28.72 0.70
C LEU A 298 7.03 30.23 0.84
N LEU A 299 6.78 30.73 2.05
CA LEU A 299 6.58 32.16 2.33
C LEU A 299 7.80 32.98 1.91
N VAL A 300 9.00 32.52 2.25
CA VAL A 300 10.25 33.18 1.84
C VAL A 300 10.38 33.21 0.32
N LYS A 301 10.06 32.10 -0.36
CA LYS A 301 10.13 32.02 -1.82
C LYS A 301 9.13 32.93 -2.50
N LEU A 302 7.91 33.04 -1.96
CA LEU A 302 6.84 33.85 -2.55
C LEU A 302 7.00 35.35 -2.34
N ARG A 303 7.77 35.82 -1.35
CA ARG A 303 7.98 37.24 -1.06
C ARG A 303 8.54 38.03 -2.24
N GLY A 304 9.33 37.41 -3.11
CA GLY A 304 9.91 38.05 -4.30
C GLY A 304 9.17 37.75 -5.61
N CYS A 305 8.02 37.06 -5.54
CA CYS A 305 7.30 36.61 -6.72
C CYS A 305 6.18 37.58 -7.11
N ASN A 306 5.82 37.57 -8.39
CA ASN A 306 4.67 38.32 -8.90
C ASN A 306 3.34 37.65 -8.45
N LYS A 307 2.22 38.41 -8.55
CA LYS A 307 0.88 37.96 -8.15
C LYS A 307 0.47 36.64 -8.84
N ARG A 308 0.85 36.45 -10.11
CA ARG A 308 0.55 35.25 -10.89
C ARG A 308 1.18 34.02 -10.23
N THR A 309 2.48 34.04 -9.96
CA THR A 309 3.22 32.97 -9.30
C THR A 309 2.65 32.64 -7.93
N ILE A 310 2.27 33.67 -7.15
CA ILE A 310 1.64 33.47 -5.84
C ILE A 310 0.32 32.72 -5.99
N VAL A 311 -0.57 33.15 -6.91
CA VAL A 311 -1.87 32.48 -7.13
C VAL A 311 -1.70 31.04 -7.59
N GLN A 312 -0.79 30.77 -8.54
CA GLN A 312 -0.49 29.43 -9.03
C GLN A 312 0.03 28.52 -7.89
N ALA A 313 0.99 28.99 -7.10
CA ALA A 313 1.58 28.23 -6.01
C ALA A 313 0.55 27.94 -4.89
N VAL A 314 -0.24 28.95 -4.50
CA VAL A 314 -1.30 28.79 -3.48
C VAL A 314 -2.36 27.79 -3.95
N ALA A 315 -2.80 27.88 -5.21
CA ALA A 315 -3.76 26.93 -5.77
C ALA A 315 -3.25 25.49 -5.68
N VAL A 316 -1.98 25.24 -6.04
CA VAL A 316 -1.40 23.90 -5.94
C VAL A 316 -1.26 23.43 -4.50
N VAL A 317 -0.80 24.31 -3.59
CA VAL A 317 -0.64 23.97 -2.16
C VAL A 317 -1.98 23.60 -1.53
N LEU A 318 -3.06 24.29 -1.90
CA LEU A 318 -4.41 23.94 -1.48
C LEU A 318 -4.90 22.62 -2.08
N LEU A 319 -4.54 22.30 -3.32
CA LEU A 319 -4.92 21.03 -3.94
C LEU A 319 -4.08 19.83 -3.46
N LEU A 320 -2.89 20.07 -2.94
CA LEU A 320 -1.94 19.00 -2.62
C LEU A 320 -2.44 18.00 -1.57
N PRO A 321 -3.03 18.41 -0.42
CA PRO A 321 -3.60 17.46 0.55
C PRO A 321 -4.68 16.56 -0.05
N ILE A 322 -5.54 17.12 -0.90
CA ILE A 322 -6.59 16.39 -1.61
C ILE A 322 -5.95 15.43 -2.63
N GLY A 323 -5.00 15.92 -3.42
CA GLY A 323 -4.33 15.14 -4.46
C GLY A 323 -3.52 13.96 -3.91
N LEU A 324 -2.89 14.13 -2.76
CA LEU A 324 -2.17 13.07 -2.06
C LEU A 324 -3.11 12.09 -1.34
N ASN A 325 -4.36 12.47 -1.09
CA ASN A 325 -5.37 11.68 -0.39
C ASN A 325 -6.62 11.39 -1.24
N VAL A 326 -6.45 11.23 -2.54
CA VAL A 326 -7.57 10.94 -3.48
C VAL A 326 -8.31 9.67 -3.06
N SER A 327 -7.62 8.67 -2.53
CA SER A 327 -8.25 7.43 -2.06
C SER A 327 -9.32 7.69 -1.01
N TYR A 328 -9.14 8.67 -0.12
CA TYR A 328 -10.15 9.06 0.88
C TYR A 328 -11.46 9.52 0.23
N LEU A 329 -11.36 10.33 -0.81
CA LEU A 329 -12.52 10.82 -1.54
C LEU A 329 -13.25 9.69 -2.28
N LEU A 330 -12.48 8.78 -2.90
CA LEU A 330 -13.02 7.70 -3.71
C LEU A 330 -13.59 6.55 -2.86
N ALA A 331 -13.03 6.29 -1.67
CA ALA A 331 -13.49 5.26 -0.74
C ALA A 331 -14.48 5.78 0.32
N SER A 332 -15.07 6.97 0.14
CA SER A 332 -16.03 7.58 1.07
C SER A 332 -15.52 7.65 2.52
N GLY A 333 -14.23 7.92 2.70
CA GLY A 333 -13.58 8.01 4.01
C GLY A 333 -13.14 6.68 4.62
N ASN A 334 -13.47 5.55 4.01
CA ASN A 334 -13.05 4.23 4.50
C ASN A 334 -11.68 3.84 3.90
N VAL A 335 -10.62 4.45 4.45
CA VAL A 335 -9.22 4.22 4.02
C VAL A 335 -8.38 3.69 5.16
N TYR A 336 -7.44 2.83 4.79
CA TYR A 336 -6.43 2.28 5.68
C TYR A 336 -5.07 2.87 5.35
N ILE A 337 -4.13 2.87 6.31
CA ILE A 337 -2.79 3.44 6.13
C ILE A 337 -2.05 2.85 4.91
N LEU A 338 -2.28 1.57 4.58
CA LEU A 338 -1.70 0.91 3.41
C LEU A 338 -2.14 1.55 2.07
N MET A 339 -3.29 2.24 2.04
CA MET A 339 -3.80 2.95 0.87
C MET A 339 -3.26 4.38 0.76
N GLN A 340 -2.61 4.91 1.79
CA GLN A 340 -2.21 6.31 1.93
C GLN A 340 -0.72 6.57 1.66
N HIS A 341 -0.04 5.70 0.93
CA HIS A 341 1.41 5.79 0.69
C HIS A 341 1.82 7.13 0.04
N ALA A 342 1.01 7.71 -0.84
CA ALA A 342 1.31 8.98 -1.50
C ALA A 342 1.38 10.19 -0.54
N LEU A 343 0.77 10.13 0.65
CA LEU A 343 0.85 11.21 1.65
C LEU A 343 2.30 11.52 2.03
N PHE A 344 3.17 10.53 2.02
CA PHE A 344 4.58 10.69 2.37
C PHE A 344 5.39 11.49 1.33
N LEU A 345 4.85 11.75 0.13
CA LEU A 345 5.43 12.71 -0.83
C LEU A 345 5.46 14.15 -0.28
N VAL A 346 4.68 14.48 0.75
CA VAL A 346 4.70 15.79 1.40
C VAL A 346 6.10 16.16 1.91
N TYR A 347 6.89 15.18 2.31
CA TYR A 347 8.27 15.38 2.78
C TYR A 347 9.24 15.87 1.69
N LEU A 348 8.83 15.83 0.42
CA LEU A 348 9.57 16.48 -0.66
C LEU A 348 9.61 18.00 -0.53
N LEU A 349 8.54 18.60 -0.01
CA LEU A 349 8.42 20.05 0.06
C LEU A 349 9.55 20.73 0.88
N PRO A 350 9.81 20.34 2.16
CA PRO A 350 10.91 20.91 2.91
C PRO A 350 12.27 20.62 2.25
N MET A 351 12.45 19.44 1.62
CA MET A 351 13.68 19.15 0.87
C MET A 351 13.88 20.13 -0.28
N ILE A 352 12.83 20.37 -1.11
CA ILE A 352 12.89 21.29 -2.25
C ILE A 352 13.23 22.72 -1.79
N PHE A 353 12.58 23.22 -0.74
CA PHE A 353 12.77 24.59 -0.27
C PHE A 353 14.11 24.82 0.45
N PHE A 354 14.72 23.80 1.04
CA PHE A 354 15.99 23.92 1.78
C PHE A 354 17.18 23.30 1.03
N GLY A 355 17.25 23.52 -0.29
CA GLY A 355 18.40 23.18 -1.11
C GLY A 355 18.49 21.73 -1.58
N GLY A 356 17.37 21.00 -1.48
CA GLY A 356 17.26 19.64 -1.99
C GLY A 356 16.99 19.54 -3.48
N SER A 357 16.68 20.64 -4.16
CA SER A 357 16.51 20.72 -5.61
C SER A 357 17.55 21.63 -6.23
N GLU A 358 18.04 21.26 -7.41
CA GLU A 358 18.96 22.08 -8.21
C GLU A 358 18.30 23.37 -8.73
N LEU A 359 16.99 23.34 -8.89
CA LEU A 359 16.19 24.47 -9.40
C LEU A 359 15.97 25.57 -8.34
N PHE A 360 16.19 25.28 -7.07
CA PHE A 360 16.00 26.22 -5.97
C PHE A 360 17.25 26.27 -5.07
N PRO A 361 18.33 26.91 -5.51
CA PRO A 361 19.56 26.98 -4.75
C PRO A 361 19.44 27.93 -3.55
N MET A 362 18.62 27.59 -2.56
CA MET A 362 18.61 28.29 -1.28
C MET A 362 19.76 27.78 -0.42
N SER A 363 20.81 28.57 -0.32
CA SER A 363 22.07 28.22 0.34
C SER A 363 22.03 28.42 1.86
N ARG A 364 21.05 27.88 2.55
CA ARG A 364 21.08 27.80 4.01
C ARG A 364 21.52 26.41 4.44
N ARG A 365 22.84 26.19 4.52
CA ARG A 365 23.43 24.89 4.95
C ARG A 365 22.79 24.35 6.24
N ALA A 366 22.51 25.23 7.21
CA ALA A 366 21.83 24.85 8.45
C ALA A 366 20.42 24.30 8.21
N GLY A 367 19.61 24.93 7.35
CA GLY A 367 18.26 24.45 7.03
C GLY A 367 18.26 23.09 6.34
N SER A 368 19.19 22.88 5.38
CA SER A 368 19.37 21.57 4.73
C SER A 368 19.77 20.49 5.73
N ALA A 369 20.65 20.79 6.66
CA ALA A 369 21.10 19.87 7.70
C ALA A 369 19.93 19.48 8.63
N VAL A 370 19.13 20.46 9.08
CA VAL A 370 17.95 20.21 9.93
C VAL A 370 16.94 19.33 9.20
N VAL A 371 16.58 19.64 7.95
CA VAL A 371 15.67 18.80 7.13
C VAL A 371 16.24 17.39 7.00
N GLY A 372 17.54 17.26 6.69
CA GLY A 372 18.21 15.97 6.58
C GLY A 372 18.15 15.14 7.86
N LEU A 373 18.43 15.75 9.00
CA LEU A 373 18.37 15.09 10.32
C LEU A 373 16.95 14.67 10.69
N LEU A 374 15.94 15.53 10.46
CA LEU A 374 14.54 15.18 10.74
C LEU A 374 14.04 14.03 9.85
N CYS A 375 14.40 14.03 8.56
CA CYS A 375 14.06 12.93 7.65
C CYS A 375 14.78 11.63 8.04
N ALA A 376 16.07 11.69 8.39
CA ALA A 376 16.81 10.52 8.87
C ALA A 376 16.23 9.97 10.19
N PHE A 377 15.82 10.86 11.10
CA PHE A 377 15.13 10.48 12.33
C PHE A 377 13.81 9.75 12.02
N LEU A 378 12.99 10.28 11.10
CA LEU A 378 11.75 9.62 10.68
C LEU A 378 12.01 8.24 10.07
N ILE A 379 13.02 8.09 9.20
CA ILE A 379 13.43 6.79 8.63
C ILE A 379 13.77 5.81 9.76
N LEU A 380 14.61 6.22 10.71
CA LEU A 380 15.00 5.38 11.84
C LEU A 380 13.78 4.95 12.68
N ARG A 381 12.89 5.89 13.01
CA ARG A 381 11.68 5.59 13.78
C ARG A 381 10.74 4.65 13.04
N ASN A 382 10.59 4.85 11.74
CA ASN A 382 9.82 3.96 10.88
C ASN A 382 10.41 2.53 10.89
N CYS A 383 11.73 2.38 10.78
CA CYS A 383 12.38 1.06 10.87
C CYS A 383 12.09 0.38 12.22
N ILE A 384 12.18 1.12 13.33
CA ILE A 384 11.88 0.59 14.68
C ILE A 384 10.43 0.13 14.75
N CYS A 385 9.49 0.96 14.30
CA CYS A 385 8.07 0.63 14.30
C CYS A 385 7.74 -0.59 13.41
N ALA A 386 8.34 -0.66 12.22
CA ALA A 386 8.16 -1.78 11.30
C ALA A 386 8.59 -3.11 11.94
N ASN A 387 9.78 -3.15 12.52
CA ASN A 387 10.28 -4.37 13.18
C ASN A 387 9.42 -4.76 14.39
N GLY A 388 8.96 -3.80 15.19
CA GLY A 388 8.03 -4.09 16.29
C GLY A 388 6.71 -4.66 15.82
N ALA A 389 6.13 -4.12 14.74
CA ALA A 389 4.91 -4.64 14.13
C ALA A 389 5.09 -6.08 13.61
N TYR A 390 6.21 -6.38 12.95
CA TYR A 390 6.46 -7.74 12.44
C TYR A 390 6.71 -8.75 13.55
N VAL A 391 7.41 -8.37 14.62
CA VAL A 391 7.56 -9.23 15.79
C VAL A 391 6.20 -9.55 16.40
N TYR A 392 5.35 -8.53 16.57
CA TYR A 392 3.97 -8.74 17.05
C TYR A 392 3.20 -9.71 16.14
N THR A 393 3.16 -9.46 14.83
CA THR A 393 2.46 -10.33 13.88
C THR A 393 2.98 -11.77 13.92
N LYS A 394 4.30 -11.95 14.07
CA LYS A 394 4.90 -13.28 14.20
C LYS A 394 4.47 -13.98 15.50
N LEU A 395 4.39 -13.26 16.60
CA LEU A 395 3.91 -13.82 17.88
C LEU A 395 2.43 -14.21 17.81
N VAL A 396 1.60 -13.38 17.15
CA VAL A 396 0.19 -13.72 16.86
C VAL A 396 0.09 -15.00 16.02
N TYR A 397 0.89 -15.08 14.96
CA TYR A 397 0.95 -16.27 14.10
C TYR A 397 1.36 -17.53 14.87
N ASP A 398 2.45 -17.46 15.66
CA ASP A 398 2.97 -18.59 16.42
C ASP A 398 1.98 -19.04 17.50
N ASN A 399 1.30 -18.09 18.15
CA ASN A 399 0.26 -18.40 19.12
C ASN A 399 -0.89 -19.14 18.46
N THR A 400 -1.42 -18.61 17.34
CA THR A 400 -2.52 -19.25 16.59
C THR A 400 -2.13 -20.66 16.14
N ALA A 401 -0.91 -20.85 15.63
CA ALA A 401 -0.43 -22.17 15.21
C ALA A 401 -0.38 -23.19 16.35
N ARG A 402 0.11 -22.78 17.52
CA ARG A 402 0.13 -23.64 18.72
C ARG A 402 -1.26 -24.04 19.16
N GLN A 403 -2.17 -23.06 19.27
CA GLN A 403 -3.54 -23.29 19.72
C GLN A 403 -4.30 -24.21 18.73
N MET A 404 -4.20 -23.94 17.43
CA MET A 404 -4.82 -24.77 16.40
C MET A 404 -4.30 -26.21 16.42
N THR A 405 -3.02 -26.40 16.65
CA THR A 405 -2.42 -27.74 16.78
C THR A 405 -2.99 -28.48 18.01
N GLN A 406 -3.12 -27.82 19.16
CA GLN A 406 -3.71 -28.38 20.37
C GLN A 406 -5.19 -28.74 20.17
N ILE A 407 -5.97 -27.84 19.59
CA ILE A 407 -7.39 -28.09 19.29
C ILE A 407 -7.55 -29.32 18.40
N MET A 408 -6.78 -29.43 17.32
CA MET A 408 -6.88 -30.58 16.42
C MET A 408 -6.37 -31.87 17.04
N ALA A 409 -5.45 -31.81 18.00
CA ALA A 409 -5.05 -32.98 18.78
C ALA A 409 -6.18 -33.49 19.69
N GLU A 410 -7.00 -32.58 20.25
CA GLU A 410 -8.19 -32.98 21.03
C GLU A 410 -9.32 -33.47 20.10
N VAL A 411 -9.55 -32.82 18.96
CA VAL A 411 -10.53 -33.30 17.96
C VAL A 411 -10.17 -34.72 17.50
N GLY A 412 -8.88 -35.02 17.32
CA GLY A 412 -8.40 -36.35 16.94
C GLY A 412 -8.69 -37.49 17.97
N LYS A 413 -9.04 -37.12 19.21
CA LYS A 413 -9.42 -38.08 20.27
C LYS A 413 -10.92 -38.33 20.36
N LEU A 414 -11.73 -37.60 19.61
CA LEU A 414 -13.19 -37.73 19.63
C LEU A 414 -13.61 -39.07 18.99
N ASP A 415 -14.44 -39.83 19.67
CA ASP A 415 -15.01 -41.06 19.13
C ASP A 415 -15.82 -40.75 17.85
N GLY A 416 -15.50 -41.44 16.77
CA GLY A 416 -16.12 -41.23 15.46
C GLY A 416 -15.51 -40.11 14.61
N TYR A 417 -14.40 -39.49 15.02
CA TYR A 417 -13.64 -38.60 14.16
C TYR A 417 -12.72 -39.39 13.21
N GLU A 418 -12.90 -39.15 11.91
CA GLU A 418 -12.03 -39.70 10.86
C GLU A 418 -11.31 -38.54 10.14
N PRO A 419 -9.95 -38.43 10.22
CA PRO A 419 -9.20 -37.39 9.58
C PRO A 419 -9.45 -37.31 8.07
N GLY A 420 -9.74 -36.10 7.56
CA GLY A 420 -10.01 -35.84 6.13
C GLY A 420 -11.41 -36.26 5.66
N VAL A 421 -12.20 -36.97 6.48
CA VAL A 421 -13.57 -37.44 6.16
C VAL A 421 -14.60 -36.69 7.00
N THR A 422 -14.44 -36.70 8.32
CA THR A 422 -15.37 -36.00 9.23
C THR A 422 -15.28 -34.49 9.01
N PRO A 423 -16.40 -33.81 8.67
CA PRO A 423 -16.41 -32.35 8.55
C PRO A 423 -16.04 -31.68 9.88
N VAL A 424 -15.26 -30.60 9.80
CA VAL A 424 -14.81 -29.84 10.97
C VAL A 424 -15.44 -28.46 10.91
N ALA A 425 -16.21 -28.09 11.92
CA ALA A 425 -16.89 -26.81 12.03
C ALA A 425 -16.32 -26.01 13.21
N PHE A 426 -15.77 -24.83 12.94
CA PHE A 426 -15.39 -23.85 13.96
C PHE A 426 -16.51 -22.85 14.12
N VAL A 427 -17.03 -22.68 15.35
CA VAL A 427 -18.17 -21.82 15.66
C VAL A 427 -17.74 -20.74 16.66
N GLY A 428 -18.19 -19.50 16.44
CA GLY A 428 -17.84 -18.34 17.26
C GLY A 428 -16.67 -17.54 16.74
N SER A 429 -16.27 -16.50 17.48
CA SER A 429 -15.21 -15.55 17.11
C SER A 429 -13.84 -16.06 17.56
N PHE A 430 -12.87 -16.05 16.65
CA PHE A 430 -11.48 -16.36 16.96
C PHE A 430 -10.79 -15.21 17.70
N THR A 431 -11.18 -13.96 17.44
CA THR A 431 -10.58 -12.78 18.06
C THR A 431 -11.00 -12.59 19.50
N ASP A 432 -12.17 -13.12 19.88
CA ASP A 432 -12.70 -13.04 21.23
C ASP A 432 -12.42 -14.31 22.05
N SER A 433 -11.72 -15.27 21.49
CA SER A 433 -11.36 -16.53 22.13
C SER A 433 -9.98 -16.46 22.80
N GLU A 434 -9.64 -17.49 23.57
CA GLU A 434 -8.29 -17.68 24.12
C GLU A 434 -7.21 -17.93 23.05
N LEU A 435 -7.59 -18.05 21.77
CA LEU A 435 -6.65 -18.02 20.66
C LEU A 435 -6.04 -16.63 20.46
N ALA A 436 -6.73 -15.58 20.85
CA ALA A 436 -6.26 -14.21 20.72
C ALA A 436 -4.93 -14.01 21.48
N TYR A 437 -3.99 -13.35 20.84
CA TYR A 437 -2.71 -13.00 21.45
C TYR A 437 -2.82 -11.61 22.12
N HIS A 438 -2.61 -11.58 23.42
CA HIS A 438 -2.63 -10.36 24.21
C HIS A 438 -1.35 -10.20 25.01
N ASP A 439 -0.60 -9.13 24.75
CA ASP A 439 0.55 -8.73 25.54
C ASP A 439 0.60 -7.19 25.62
N PRO A 440 0.46 -6.59 26.82
CA PRO A 440 0.50 -5.13 27.00
C PRO A 440 1.75 -4.45 26.43
N ALA A 441 2.87 -5.16 26.32
CA ALA A 441 4.08 -4.64 25.69
C ALA A 441 3.92 -4.31 24.21
N PHE A 442 2.96 -4.94 23.54
CA PHE A 442 2.65 -4.75 22.12
C PHE A 442 1.36 -3.98 21.86
N SER A 443 0.67 -3.46 22.88
CA SER A 443 -0.62 -2.75 22.77
C SER A 443 -0.64 -1.66 21.69
N ARG A 444 0.47 -0.94 21.52
CA ARG A 444 0.59 0.07 20.46
C ARG A 444 0.45 -0.49 19.03
N TYR A 445 0.71 -1.77 18.82
CA TYR A 445 0.58 -2.44 17.52
C TYR A 445 -0.79 -3.08 17.36
N GLU A 446 -1.50 -3.36 18.46
CA GLU A 446 -2.89 -3.86 18.47
C GLU A 446 -3.87 -2.75 18.07
N GLU A 447 -3.65 -1.52 18.56
CA GLU A 447 -4.52 -0.36 18.30
C GLU A 447 -4.24 0.34 16.95
N GLY A 448 -3.29 -0.14 16.16
CA GLY A 448 -2.81 0.55 14.97
C GLY A 448 -3.61 0.24 13.71
N ASP A 449 -3.60 1.20 12.75
CA ASP A 449 -4.13 1.06 11.38
C ASP A 449 -3.35 0.03 10.53
N LEU A 450 -2.56 -0.85 11.15
CA LEU A 450 -1.75 -1.86 10.48
C LEU A 450 -2.55 -3.14 10.16
N HIS A 451 -3.86 -3.13 10.33
CA HIS A 451 -4.73 -4.30 10.19
C HIS A 451 -4.28 -5.50 11.03
N GLN A 452 -3.69 -5.24 12.17
CA GLN A 452 -3.25 -6.27 13.09
C GLN A 452 -4.45 -6.77 13.88
N VAL A 453 -4.69 -8.05 13.84
CA VAL A 453 -5.67 -8.73 14.66
C VAL A 453 -4.94 -9.70 15.58
N ASN A 454 -5.54 -10.01 16.73
CA ASN A 454 -4.92 -10.84 17.75
C ASN A 454 -4.86 -12.34 17.40
N SER A 455 -5.47 -12.74 16.28
CA SER A 455 -5.41 -14.08 15.71
C SER A 455 -5.10 -14.03 14.23
N ALA A 456 -4.28 -14.97 13.73
CA ALA A 456 -4.03 -15.13 12.30
C ALA A 456 -5.21 -15.76 11.55
N VAL A 457 -6.24 -16.21 12.26
CA VAL A 457 -7.49 -16.74 11.72
C VAL A 457 -8.64 -15.94 12.31
N THR A 458 -9.49 -15.35 11.47
CA THR A 458 -10.57 -14.45 11.91
C THR A 458 -11.96 -14.81 11.39
N TYR A 459 -12.05 -15.56 10.30
CA TYR A 459 -13.31 -15.97 9.68
C TYR A 459 -13.13 -17.26 8.86
N ASP A 460 -14.22 -17.87 8.45
CA ASP A 460 -14.28 -19.19 7.81
C ASP A 460 -13.36 -19.36 6.60
N GLY A 461 -13.29 -18.33 5.74
CA GLY A 461 -12.41 -18.34 4.58
C GLY A 461 -10.95 -18.46 4.97
N THR A 462 -10.52 -17.73 6.01
CA THR A 462 -9.14 -17.77 6.49
C THR A 462 -8.79 -19.11 7.14
N ILE A 463 -9.72 -19.72 7.87
CA ILE A 463 -9.47 -21.01 8.52
C ILE A 463 -9.23 -22.12 7.50
N LYS A 464 -9.99 -22.16 6.41
CA LYS A 464 -9.77 -23.11 5.32
C LYS A 464 -8.36 -22.99 4.74
N TRP A 465 -7.95 -21.76 4.41
CA TRP A 465 -6.61 -21.49 3.88
C TRP A 465 -5.51 -21.80 4.88
N TRP A 466 -5.75 -21.54 6.18
CA TRP A 466 -4.86 -21.89 7.26
C TRP A 466 -4.59 -23.41 7.30
N PHE A 467 -5.64 -24.22 7.30
CA PHE A 467 -5.49 -25.68 7.31
C PHE A 467 -4.78 -26.18 6.07
N GLN A 468 -5.13 -25.65 4.89
CA GLN A 468 -4.56 -26.09 3.62
C GLN A 468 -3.09 -25.67 3.46
N HIS A 469 -2.75 -24.42 3.74
CA HIS A 469 -1.44 -23.85 3.38
C HIS A 469 -0.47 -23.73 4.55
N VAL A 470 -0.97 -23.56 5.78
CA VAL A 470 -0.12 -23.41 6.96
C VAL A 470 0.07 -24.74 7.67
N MET A 471 -1.01 -25.48 7.94
CA MET A 471 -0.92 -26.76 8.62
C MET A 471 -0.64 -27.92 7.65
N GLY A 472 -0.82 -27.75 6.33
CA GLY A 472 -0.71 -28.84 5.36
C GLY A 472 -1.71 -29.97 5.63
N SER A 473 -2.86 -29.65 6.19
CA SER A 473 -3.85 -30.63 6.65
C SER A 473 -4.93 -30.83 5.60
N SER A 474 -5.35 -32.09 5.43
CA SER A 474 -6.51 -32.49 4.63
C SER A 474 -7.84 -32.42 5.39
N ALA A 475 -7.89 -31.77 6.56
CA ALA A 475 -9.11 -31.66 7.36
C ALA A 475 -10.27 -31.05 6.51
N ALA A 476 -11.43 -31.67 6.57
CA ALA A 476 -12.63 -31.27 5.84
C ALA A 476 -13.30 -30.06 6.52
N VAL A 477 -12.60 -28.92 6.57
CA VAL A 477 -13.06 -27.69 7.25
C VAL A 477 -14.23 -27.06 6.50
N ILE A 478 -15.33 -26.83 7.21
CA ILE A 478 -16.50 -26.10 6.70
C ILE A 478 -16.14 -24.63 6.63
N ALA A 479 -16.20 -24.04 5.43
CA ALA A 479 -15.90 -22.62 5.16
C ALA A 479 -17.11 -21.85 4.61
N ASP A 480 -18.28 -22.45 4.60
CA ASP A 480 -19.53 -21.79 4.19
C ASP A 480 -20.22 -21.18 5.40
N GLN A 481 -20.37 -19.84 5.40
CA GLN A 481 -20.94 -19.11 6.53
C GLN A 481 -22.39 -19.54 6.82
N SER A 482 -23.17 -19.86 5.79
CA SER A 482 -24.57 -20.28 6.00
C SER A 482 -24.65 -21.65 6.67
N ALA A 483 -23.73 -22.56 6.32
CA ALA A 483 -23.60 -23.84 6.96
C ALA A 483 -23.13 -23.69 8.42
N LEU A 484 -22.17 -22.83 8.71
CA LEU A 484 -21.70 -22.57 10.07
C LEU A 484 -22.77 -21.92 10.94
N ASN A 485 -23.53 -20.96 10.41
CA ASN A 485 -24.66 -20.37 11.11
C ASN A 485 -25.72 -21.45 11.47
N ALA A 486 -26.00 -22.38 10.53
CA ALA A 486 -26.90 -23.49 10.82
C ALA A 486 -26.35 -24.44 11.89
N VAL A 487 -25.03 -24.67 11.94
CA VAL A 487 -24.38 -25.46 13.00
C VAL A 487 -24.50 -24.75 14.35
N GLN A 488 -24.32 -23.44 14.40
CA GLN A 488 -24.41 -22.62 15.61
C GLN A 488 -25.81 -22.68 16.24
N GLU A 489 -26.86 -22.80 15.42
CA GLU A 489 -28.25 -22.88 15.89
C GLU A 489 -28.64 -24.25 16.45
N ILE A 490 -27.79 -25.28 16.36
CA ILE A 490 -28.06 -26.61 16.93
C ILE A 490 -28.06 -26.51 18.45
N PRO A 491 -29.14 -26.94 19.16
CA PRO A 491 -29.23 -26.82 20.62
C PRO A 491 -28.07 -27.47 21.37
N ALA A 492 -27.56 -28.61 20.88
CA ALA A 492 -26.38 -29.29 21.43
C ALA A 492 -25.13 -28.39 21.35
N VAL A 493 -24.94 -27.64 20.25
CA VAL A 493 -23.81 -26.71 20.05
C VAL A 493 -23.97 -25.46 20.92
N GLN A 494 -25.19 -24.94 21.02
CA GLN A 494 -25.48 -23.78 21.89
C GLN A 494 -25.13 -24.07 23.36
N SER A 495 -25.40 -25.30 23.83
CA SER A 495 -25.10 -25.70 25.20
C SER A 495 -23.66 -26.13 25.45
N MET A 496 -22.82 -26.22 24.39
CA MET A 496 -21.39 -26.54 24.56
C MET A 496 -20.65 -25.38 25.23
N PRO A 497 -19.69 -25.64 26.11
CA PRO A 497 -18.78 -24.61 26.61
C PRO A 497 -17.85 -24.13 25.49
N SER A 498 -17.39 -22.89 25.60
CA SER A 498 -16.42 -22.34 24.65
C SER A 498 -15.00 -22.75 25.02
N TYR A 499 -14.11 -22.78 24.01
CA TYR A 499 -12.67 -22.97 24.21
C TYR A 499 -12.12 -21.95 25.22
N PRO A 500 -11.24 -22.33 26.16
CA PRO A 500 -10.58 -23.64 26.32
C PRO A 500 -11.26 -24.58 27.33
N SER A 501 -12.49 -24.32 27.73
CA SER A 501 -13.20 -25.11 28.76
C SER A 501 -13.44 -26.54 28.29
N GLN A 502 -13.34 -27.51 29.20
CA GLN A 502 -13.57 -28.95 28.87
C GLN A 502 -14.92 -29.13 28.18
N GLY A 503 -14.94 -29.84 27.06
CA GLY A 503 -16.14 -30.07 26.25
C GLY A 503 -16.38 -29.06 25.14
N TYR A 504 -15.43 -28.16 24.87
CA TYR A 504 -15.51 -27.21 23.77
C TYR A 504 -15.51 -27.83 22.37
N CYS A 505 -15.17 -29.10 22.25
CA CYS A 505 -15.25 -29.85 21.01
C CYS A 505 -15.99 -31.19 21.20
N ALA A 506 -16.84 -31.55 20.23
CA ALA A 506 -17.63 -32.79 20.24
C ALA A 506 -18.06 -33.17 18.83
N ILE A 507 -18.43 -34.47 18.65
CA ILE A 507 -19.11 -34.88 17.42
C ILE A 507 -20.62 -34.58 17.58
N VAL A 508 -21.13 -33.71 16.70
CA VAL A 508 -22.54 -33.34 16.64
C VAL A 508 -23.05 -33.56 15.21
N ASN A 509 -24.06 -34.39 15.05
CA ASN A 509 -24.64 -34.75 13.75
C ASN A 509 -23.59 -35.21 12.70
N GLY A 510 -22.59 -36.00 13.14
CA GLY A 510 -21.51 -36.48 12.26
C GLY A 510 -20.45 -35.46 11.89
N MET A 511 -20.44 -34.30 12.53
CA MET A 511 -19.43 -33.23 12.35
C MET A 511 -18.63 -33.05 13.64
N ALA A 512 -17.34 -32.81 13.55
CA ALA A 512 -16.52 -32.33 14.66
C ALA A 512 -16.72 -30.83 14.83
N VAL A 513 -17.46 -30.44 15.86
CA VAL A 513 -17.77 -29.04 16.16
C VAL A 513 -16.83 -28.53 17.23
N ILE A 514 -16.21 -27.38 17.00
CA ILE A 514 -15.33 -26.65 17.92
C ILE A 514 -15.98 -25.30 18.20
N LYS A 515 -16.37 -25.05 19.47
CA LYS A 515 -16.93 -23.74 19.88
C LYS A 515 -15.81 -22.85 20.42
N MET A 516 -15.52 -21.76 19.69
CA MET A 516 -14.42 -20.84 20.01
C MET A 516 -14.82 -19.74 20.97
N SER A 517 -16.05 -19.23 20.85
CA SER A 517 -16.65 -18.22 21.74
C SER A 517 -18.17 -18.38 21.78
N GLU A 518 -18.84 -17.56 22.57
CA GLU A 518 -20.31 -17.52 22.63
C GLU A 518 -20.92 -16.98 21.34
#